data_74a9c2bb290bc56e8be0b9d6c1c3c4d8
#
_entry.id   74a9c2bb290bc56e8be0b9d6c1c3c4d8
#
_cell.length_a   1.000
_cell.length_b   1.000
_cell.length_c   1.000
_cell.angle_alpha   90.00
_cell.angle_beta   90.00
_cell.angle_gamma   90.00
#
_symmetry.space_group_name_H-M   'P 1'
#
loop_
_entity.id
_entity.type
_entity.pdbx_description
1 polymer ?
#
loop_
_entity_poly.entity_id
_entity_poly.type
_entity_poly.pdbx_seq_one_letter_code
_entity_poly.pdbx_strand_id
1 'polypeptide(L)'
;LDVTPLSLGIETLGGVTTKLIEKNTTIPTKADQVFSTAEDNQTAVTIHVLQGERERAQDNKSLGRFDLTDIPAKPRGLPQIEVIFDIDANGIINVSAKDKETGKEQKIVIQASSGLSDDEIEQMISEAESNAEEDQKFRETVDIKNQGDQLVHATEKTLDELGEKIETEERASIETAISELKEALKEDDKDIIETKIKTLSEASVGMAQKAFEEAQAKTNNNDDNSTTDAKDEDVVEAEYEEVEEDSKKEENKS
;
A
#
# COMPACT_ATOMS: atom_id res chain seq x y z
N LEU A 1 -29.87 -7.16 15.03
CA LEU A 1 -28.77 -6.43 14.38
C LEU A 1 -28.17 -7.39 13.35
N ASP A 2 -28.29 -7.03 12.07
CA ASP A 2 -27.67 -7.81 11.01
C ASP A 2 -26.16 -7.49 10.93
N VAL A 3 -25.37 -8.50 10.59
CA VAL A 3 -23.92 -8.39 10.45
C VAL A 3 -23.46 -8.97 9.12
N THR A 4 -22.28 -8.57 8.66
CA THR A 4 -21.63 -9.20 7.52
C THR A 4 -21.18 -10.62 7.91
N PRO A 5 -21.62 -11.69 7.21
CA PRO A 5 -21.24 -13.05 7.58
C PRO A 5 -19.77 -13.37 7.26
N LEU A 6 -19.20 -12.71 6.26
CA LEU A 6 -17.81 -12.85 5.79
C LEU A 6 -17.21 -11.47 5.55
N SER A 7 -15.89 -11.39 5.60
CA SER A 7 -15.15 -10.18 5.28
C SER A 7 -15.31 -9.80 3.80
N LEU A 8 -15.27 -8.51 3.53
CA LEU A 8 -15.37 -7.92 2.20
C LEU A 8 -14.10 -7.11 1.91
N GLY A 9 -13.60 -7.26 0.71
CA GLY A 9 -12.37 -6.59 0.30
C GLY A 9 -12.17 -6.59 -1.19
N ILE A 10 -10.97 -6.23 -1.59
CA ILE A 10 -10.54 -6.23 -2.99
C ILE A 10 -9.24 -7.02 -3.17
N GLU A 11 -9.04 -7.51 -4.39
CA GLU A 11 -7.74 -8.06 -4.81
C GLU A 11 -6.73 -6.93 -4.97
N THR A 12 -5.55 -7.10 -4.40
CA THR A 12 -4.43 -6.18 -4.51
C THR A 12 -3.21 -6.84 -5.09
N LEU A 13 -2.13 -6.08 -5.30
CA LEU A 13 -0.89 -6.52 -5.95
C LEU A 13 -0.35 -7.81 -5.33
N GLY A 14 -0.10 -8.81 -6.20
CA GLY A 14 0.35 -10.13 -5.79
C GLY A 14 -0.78 -11.15 -5.57
N GLY A 15 -2.04 -10.79 -5.91
CA GLY A 15 -3.19 -11.70 -5.80
C GLY A 15 -3.63 -11.94 -4.36
N VAL A 16 -3.38 -10.98 -3.46
CA VAL A 16 -3.83 -11.02 -2.07
C VAL A 16 -5.16 -10.30 -1.90
N THR A 17 -5.92 -10.71 -0.90
CA THR A 17 -7.16 -10.04 -0.49
C THR A 17 -6.85 -8.98 0.56
N THR A 18 -7.19 -7.73 0.27
CA THR A 18 -7.15 -6.64 1.24
C THR A 18 -8.57 -6.40 1.74
N LYS A 19 -8.81 -6.69 3.02
CA LYS A 19 -10.11 -6.55 3.66
C LYS A 19 -10.37 -5.09 4.00
N LEU A 20 -11.55 -4.57 3.65
CA LEU A 20 -12.03 -3.25 4.05
C LEU A 20 -13.10 -3.35 5.14
N ILE A 21 -13.93 -4.40 5.09
CA ILE A 21 -14.95 -4.67 6.11
C ILE A 21 -14.72 -6.10 6.61
N GLU A 22 -14.49 -6.24 7.91
CA GLU A 22 -14.28 -7.53 8.55
C GLU A 22 -15.61 -8.28 8.76
N LYS A 23 -15.53 -9.63 8.84
CA LYS A 23 -16.67 -10.46 9.20
C LYS A 23 -17.26 -10.01 10.54
N ASN A 24 -18.54 -10.24 10.74
CA ASN A 24 -19.30 -9.87 11.95
C ASN A 24 -19.40 -8.35 12.19
N THR A 25 -19.14 -7.52 11.19
CA THR A 25 -19.39 -6.08 11.27
C THR A 25 -20.88 -5.81 11.18
N THR A 26 -21.41 -5.03 12.12
CA THR A 26 -22.81 -4.62 12.12
C THR A 26 -23.14 -3.74 10.92
N ILE A 27 -24.27 -3.99 10.26
CA ILE A 27 -24.77 -3.18 9.15
C ILE A 27 -25.97 -2.31 9.58
N PRO A 28 -26.15 -1.10 9.01
CA PRO A 28 -25.39 -0.52 7.90
C PRO A 28 -23.97 -0.10 8.32
N THR A 29 -23.03 -0.15 7.37
CA THR A 29 -21.62 0.24 7.60
C THR A 29 -20.98 0.79 6.36
N LYS A 30 -19.92 1.59 6.54
CA LYS A 30 -19.12 2.15 5.47
C LYS A 30 -17.64 2.08 5.84
N ALA A 31 -16.81 1.70 4.87
CA ALA A 31 -15.35 1.71 5.01
C ALA A 31 -14.72 2.20 3.70
N ASP A 32 -13.60 2.89 3.81
CA ASP A 32 -12.82 3.36 2.67
C ASP A 32 -11.33 3.15 2.89
N GLN A 33 -10.62 3.00 1.78
CA GLN A 33 -9.15 2.90 1.78
C GLN A 33 -8.60 3.46 0.47
N VAL A 34 -7.44 4.13 0.55
CA VAL A 34 -6.74 4.65 -0.60
C VAL A 34 -5.72 3.64 -1.10
N PHE A 35 -5.78 3.35 -2.38
CA PHE A 35 -4.85 2.48 -3.12
C PHE A 35 -4.12 3.30 -4.18
N SER A 36 -3.17 2.66 -4.87
CA SER A 36 -2.43 3.30 -5.95
C SER A 36 -2.23 2.34 -7.12
N THR A 37 -1.58 2.83 -8.19
CA THR A 37 -1.22 2.02 -9.34
C THR A 37 0.00 1.13 -9.05
N ALA A 38 0.04 -0.04 -9.67
CA ALA A 38 1.12 -1.02 -9.54
C ALA A 38 2.25 -0.81 -10.57
N GLU A 39 1.96 -0.13 -11.68
CA GLU A 39 2.88 0.08 -12.80
C GLU A 39 2.99 1.56 -13.15
N ASP A 40 4.14 1.95 -13.73
CA ASP A 40 4.35 3.29 -14.25
C ASP A 40 3.43 3.56 -15.44
N ASN A 41 2.89 4.80 -15.50
CA ASN A 41 2.00 5.25 -16.56
C ASN A 41 0.71 4.42 -16.72
N GLN A 42 0.29 3.72 -15.66
CA GLN A 42 -0.96 2.98 -15.65
C GLN A 42 -2.15 3.94 -15.68
N THR A 43 -3.03 3.79 -16.67
CA THR A 43 -4.18 4.68 -16.92
C THR A 43 -5.53 4.09 -16.53
N ALA A 44 -5.54 2.85 -16.04
CA ALA A 44 -6.74 2.16 -15.57
C ALA A 44 -6.38 1.23 -14.41
N VAL A 45 -7.33 1.03 -13.49
CA VAL A 45 -7.24 0.02 -12.43
C VAL A 45 -8.51 -0.83 -12.43
N THR A 46 -8.35 -2.14 -12.30
CA THR A 46 -9.47 -3.08 -12.11
C THR A 46 -9.71 -3.29 -10.63
N ILE A 47 -10.92 -3.02 -10.18
CA ILE A 47 -11.38 -3.31 -8.83
C ILE A 47 -12.10 -4.66 -8.85
N HIS A 48 -11.48 -5.67 -8.25
CA HIS A 48 -12.04 -6.99 -8.08
C HIS A 48 -12.55 -7.17 -6.66
N VAL A 49 -13.87 -7.17 -6.51
CA VAL A 49 -14.56 -7.23 -5.21
C VAL A 49 -14.68 -8.69 -4.77
N LEU A 50 -14.25 -8.97 -3.55
CA LEU A 50 -14.14 -10.30 -2.97
C LEU A 50 -14.88 -10.39 -1.63
N GLN A 51 -15.38 -11.60 -1.35
CA GLN A 51 -15.96 -11.97 -0.06
C GLN A 51 -15.33 -13.27 0.43
N GLY A 52 -14.84 -13.28 1.66
CA GLY A 52 -14.24 -14.46 2.29
C GLY A 52 -13.09 -14.13 3.23
N GLU A 53 -12.51 -15.19 3.80
CA GLU A 53 -11.50 -15.09 4.85
C GLU A 53 -10.09 -15.50 4.40
N ARG A 54 -9.93 -16.03 3.17
CA ARG A 54 -8.64 -16.47 2.64
C ARG A 54 -7.76 -15.28 2.24
N GLU A 55 -6.45 -15.42 2.41
CA GLU A 55 -5.48 -14.40 1.98
C GLU A 55 -5.31 -14.37 0.46
N ARG A 56 -5.43 -15.52 -0.21
CA ARG A 56 -5.39 -15.60 -1.67
C ARG A 56 -6.71 -15.12 -2.26
N ALA A 57 -6.67 -14.13 -3.16
CA ALA A 57 -7.85 -13.58 -3.80
C ALA A 57 -8.68 -14.65 -4.54
N GLN A 58 -8.00 -15.58 -5.20
CA GLN A 58 -8.64 -16.65 -5.98
C GLN A 58 -9.42 -17.66 -5.13
N ASP A 59 -9.12 -17.78 -3.84
CA ASP A 59 -9.74 -18.72 -2.91
C ASP A 59 -10.97 -18.10 -2.21
N ASN A 60 -11.28 -16.83 -2.50
CA ASN A 60 -12.46 -16.12 -2.03
C ASN A 60 -13.55 -16.03 -3.10
N LYS A 61 -14.77 -15.74 -2.68
CA LYS A 61 -15.91 -15.53 -3.57
C LYS A 61 -15.77 -14.21 -4.31
N SER A 62 -15.73 -14.25 -5.64
CA SER A 62 -15.83 -13.04 -6.46
C SER A 62 -17.26 -12.50 -6.47
N LEU A 63 -17.44 -11.26 -6.06
CA LEU A 63 -18.72 -10.56 -6.07
C LEU A 63 -18.92 -9.72 -7.34
N GLY A 64 -17.82 -9.32 -7.98
CA GLY A 64 -17.84 -8.56 -9.22
C GLY A 64 -16.51 -7.89 -9.52
N ARG A 65 -16.43 -7.33 -10.73
CA ARG A 65 -15.27 -6.55 -11.20
C ARG A 65 -15.75 -5.32 -11.96
N PHE A 66 -15.00 -4.23 -11.82
CA PHE A 66 -15.20 -3.05 -12.64
C PHE A 66 -13.89 -2.29 -12.80
N ASP A 67 -13.80 -1.49 -13.86
CA ASP A 67 -12.59 -0.75 -14.20
C ASP A 67 -12.80 0.75 -13.97
N LEU A 68 -11.85 1.39 -13.28
CA LEU A 68 -11.70 2.83 -13.26
C LEU A 68 -10.66 3.20 -14.31
N THR A 69 -11.10 3.91 -15.36
CA THR A 69 -10.28 4.32 -16.50
C THR A 69 -9.94 5.81 -16.47
N ASP A 70 -9.11 6.24 -17.42
CA ASP A 70 -8.70 7.64 -17.57
C ASP A 70 -7.98 8.22 -16.34
N ILE A 71 -7.24 7.39 -15.65
CA ILE A 71 -6.29 7.83 -14.62
C ILE A 71 -5.11 8.51 -15.31
N PRO A 72 -4.66 9.70 -14.86
CA PRO A 72 -3.48 10.34 -15.43
C PRO A 72 -2.25 9.44 -15.36
N ALA A 73 -1.51 9.32 -16.48
CA ALA A 73 -0.28 8.56 -16.54
C ALA A 73 0.78 9.19 -15.63
N LYS A 74 1.13 8.50 -14.56
CA LYS A 74 2.10 8.92 -13.53
C LYS A 74 2.96 7.73 -13.12
N PRO A 75 4.10 7.99 -12.47
CA PRO A 75 4.86 6.94 -11.80
C PRO A 75 3.96 6.14 -10.83
N ARG A 76 4.19 4.83 -10.77
CA ARG A 76 3.45 3.94 -9.85
C ARG A 76 3.53 4.44 -8.40
N GLY A 77 2.48 4.23 -7.65
CA GLY A 77 2.39 4.66 -6.26
C GLY A 77 1.98 6.13 -6.06
N LEU A 78 1.97 6.97 -7.11
CA LEU A 78 1.57 8.38 -7.00
C LEU A 78 0.06 8.61 -7.17
N PRO A 79 -0.66 7.96 -8.11
CA PRO A 79 -2.11 8.10 -8.18
C PRO A 79 -2.78 7.65 -6.89
N GLN A 80 -3.83 8.35 -6.47
CA GLN A 80 -4.60 8.03 -5.26
C GLN A 80 -6.01 7.61 -5.65
N ILE A 81 -6.28 6.31 -5.52
CA ILE A 81 -7.58 5.71 -5.84
C ILE A 81 -8.27 5.34 -4.53
N GLU A 82 -9.29 6.10 -4.18
CA GLU A 82 -10.11 5.85 -3.00
C GLU A 82 -11.18 4.80 -3.35
N VAL A 83 -11.13 3.66 -2.67
CA VAL A 83 -12.13 2.59 -2.78
C VAL A 83 -13.03 2.65 -1.56
N ILE A 84 -14.35 2.72 -1.79
CA ILE A 84 -15.36 2.87 -0.76
C ILE A 84 -16.31 1.68 -0.84
N PHE A 85 -16.53 1.02 0.29
CA PHE A 85 -17.56 0.02 0.52
C PHE A 85 -18.65 0.64 1.38
N ASP A 86 -19.89 0.65 0.90
CA ASP A 86 -21.05 1.18 1.60
C ASP A 86 -22.14 0.10 1.61
N ILE A 87 -22.47 -0.44 2.78
CA ILE A 87 -23.48 -1.48 2.97
C ILE A 87 -24.68 -0.88 3.67
N ASP A 88 -25.84 -0.95 3.03
CA ASP A 88 -27.09 -0.45 3.60
C ASP A 88 -27.70 -1.41 4.64
N ALA A 89 -28.79 -0.99 5.26
CA ALA A 89 -29.51 -1.79 6.25
C ALA A 89 -30.16 -3.07 5.67
N ASN A 90 -30.29 -3.19 4.34
CA ASN A 90 -30.79 -4.36 3.67
C ASN A 90 -29.66 -5.29 3.19
N GLY A 91 -28.40 -4.92 3.48
CA GLY A 91 -27.21 -5.66 3.08
C GLY A 91 -26.81 -5.45 1.61
N ILE A 92 -27.33 -4.45 0.92
CA ILE A 92 -26.91 -4.08 -0.44
C ILE A 92 -25.54 -3.42 -0.33
N ILE A 93 -24.58 -3.94 -1.10
CA ILE A 93 -23.20 -3.47 -1.09
C ILE A 93 -22.98 -2.56 -2.31
N ASN A 94 -22.64 -1.30 -2.05
CA ASN A 94 -22.18 -0.37 -3.07
C ASN A 94 -20.66 -0.26 -2.97
N VAL A 95 -19.95 -0.57 -4.04
CA VAL A 95 -18.49 -0.41 -4.09
C VAL A 95 -18.19 0.63 -5.15
N SER A 96 -17.49 1.69 -4.77
CA SER A 96 -17.03 2.72 -5.69
C SER A 96 -15.51 2.88 -5.61
N ALA A 97 -14.92 3.27 -6.73
CA ALA A 97 -13.52 3.65 -6.84
C ALA A 97 -13.44 5.04 -7.47
N LYS A 98 -12.70 5.94 -6.82
CA LYS A 98 -12.55 7.33 -7.23
C LYS A 98 -11.09 7.73 -7.31
N ASP A 99 -10.68 8.27 -8.43
CA ASP A 99 -9.41 8.97 -8.54
C ASP A 99 -9.53 10.34 -7.85
N LYS A 100 -8.77 10.54 -6.79
CA LYS A 100 -8.83 11.77 -5.96
C LYS A 100 -8.35 13.01 -6.71
N GLU A 101 -7.54 12.86 -7.73
CA GLU A 101 -7.02 13.99 -8.52
C GLU A 101 -8.02 14.46 -9.57
N THR A 102 -8.54 13.53 -10.37
CA THR A 102 -9.47 13.87 -11.46
C THR A 102 -10.94 13.93 -11.02
N GLY A 103 -11.25 13.32 -9.88
CA GLY A 103 -12.61 13.16 -9.39
C GLY A 103 -13.44 12.11 -10.16
N LYS A 104 -12.82 11.41 -11.12
CA LYS A 104 -13.50 10.31 -11.85
C LYS A 104 -13.82 9.18 -10.91
N GLU A 105 -15.04 8.67 -11.04
CA GLU A 105 -15.59 7.61 -10.19
C GLU A 105 -16.30 6.55 -11.04
N GLN A 106 -16.13 5.30 -10.66
CA GLN A 106 -16.90 4.17 -11.14
C GLN A 106 -17.42 3.38 -9.94
N LYS A 107 -18.55 2.72 -10.12
CA LYS A 107 -19.20 1.95 -9.06
C LYS A 107 -19.88 0.70 -9.56
N ILE A 108 -20.01 -0.27 -8.67
CA ILE A 108 -20.82 -1.47 -8.84
C ILE A 108 -21.78 -1.59 -7.64
N VAL A 109 -22.98 -2.11 -7.90
CA VAL A 109 -23.97 -2.43 -6.87
C VAL A 109 -24.12 -3.94 -6.81
N ILE A 110 -23.89 -4.51 -5.64
CA ILE A 110 -23.96 -5.95 -5.39
C ILE A 110 -25.12 -6.19 -4.43
N GLN A 111 -26.03 -7.10 -4.80
CA GLN A 111 -27.18 -7.41 -3.96
C GLN A 111 -26.76 -8.14 -2.66
N ALA A 112 -27.54 -7.96 -1.61
CA ALA A 112 -27.29 -8.47 -0.27
C ALA A 112 -27.03 -9.98 -0.19
N SER A 113 -27.70 -10.76 -1.01
CA SER A 113 -27.45 -12.19 -1.10
C SER A 113 -26.29 -12.41 -2.08
N SER A 114 -25.11 -12.69 -1.58
CA SER A 114 -23.99 -13.21 -2.37
C SER A 114 -24.29 -14.57 -2.99
N GLY A 115 -25.52 -15.09 -2.79
CA GLY A 115 -25.95 -16.42 -3.22
C GLY A 115 -25.33 -17.55 -2.39
N LEU A 116 -24.66 -17.24 -1.28
CA LEU A 116 -24.11 -18.22 -0.35
C LEU A 116 -25.18 -18.67 0.65
N SER A 117 -25.31 -19.98 0.84
CA SER A 117 -26.04 -20.58 1.94
C SER A 117 -25.26 -20.53 3.24
N ASP A 118 -25.95 -20.72 4.37
CA ASP A 118 -25.29 -20.78 5.69
C ASP A 118 -24.21 -21.87 5.73
N ASP A 119 -24.46 -23.03 5.11
CA ASP A 119 -23.50 -24.14 5.01
C ASP A 119 -22.24 -23.73 4.22
N GLU A 120 -22.40 -23.01 3.13
CA GLU A 120 -21.26 -22.50 2.34
C GLU A 120 -20.45 -21.46 3.12
N ILE A 121 -21.11 -20.59 3.89
CA ILE A 121 -20.44 -19.62 4.75
C ILE A 121 -19.60 -20.34 5.84
N GLU A 122 -20.19 -21.33 6.52
CA GLU A 122 -19.49 -22.14 7.52
C GLU A 122 -18.31 -22.90 6.91
N GLN A 123 -18.48 -23.46 5.71
CA GLN A 123 -17.41 -24.12 4.99
C GLN A 123 -16.26 -23.15 4.68
N MET A 124 -16.55 -21.97 4.16
CA MET A 124 -15.53 -20.96 3.84
C MET A 124 -14.74 -20.51 5.08
N ILE A 125 -15.40 -20.38 6.22
CA ILE A 125 -14.76 -20.06 7.50
C ILE A 125 -13.84 -21.20 7.93
N SER A 126 -14.34 -22.45 7.92
CA SER A 126 -13.58 -23.64 8.29
C SER A 126 -12.36 -23.87 7.38
N GLU A 127 -12.51 -23.66 6.08
CA GLU A 127 -11.40 -23.74 5.12
C GLU A 127 -10.34 -22.67 5.40
N ALA A 128 -10.74 -21.43 5.73
CA ALA A 128 -9.80 -20.38 6.08
C ALA A 128 -9.02 -20.69 7.37
N GLU A 129 -9.70 -21.22 8.39
CA GLU A 129 -9.05 -21.67 9.64
C GLU A 129 -8.06 -22.81 9.39
N SER A 130 -8.45 -23.78 8.57
CA SER A 130 -7.60 -24.94 8.23
C SER A 130 -6.36 -24.58 7.43
N ASN A 131 -6.41 -23.51 6.63
CA ASN A 131 -5.31 -23.04 5.78
C ASN A 131 -4.61 -21.79 6.34
N ALA A 132 -4.90 -21.37 7.57
CA ALA A 132 -4.40 -20.10 8.14
C ALA A 132 -2.87 -19.98 8.10
N GLU A 133 -2.13 -21.06 8.40
CA GLU A 133 -0.67 -21.04 8.35
C GLU A 133 -0.12 -20.91 6.92
N GLU A 134 -0.74 -21.58 5.95
CA GLU A 134 -0.34 -21.48 4.54
C GLU A 134 -0.67 -20.10 3.99
N ASP A 135 -1.83 -19.56 4.32
CA ASP A 135 -2.28 -18.25 3.91
C ASP A 135 -1.38 -17.15 4.50
N GLN A 136 -0.98 -17.27 5.76
CA GLN A 136 -0.03 -16.35 6.38
C GLN A 136 1.32 -16.37 5.66
N LYS A 137 1.88 -17.56 5.38
CA LYS A 137 3.15 -17.68 4.63
C LYS A 137 3.03 -17.07 3.24
N PHE A 138 1.92 -17.33 2.55
CA PHE A 138 1.66 -16.73 1.25
C PHE A 138 1.65 -15.20 1.33
N ARG A 139 0.92 -14.62 2.29
CA ARG A 139 0.85 -13.18 2.51
C ARG A 139 2.23 -12.59 2.76
N GLU A 140 3.00 -13.18 3.67
CA GLU A 140 4.35 -12.73 3.98
C GLU A 140 5.28 -12.79 2.75
N THR A 141 5.18 -13.85 1.93
CA THR A 141 5.97 -13.97 0.71
C THR A 141 5.59 -12.90 -0.32
N VAL A 142 4.30 -12.62 -0.49
CA VAL A 142 3.85 -11.56 -1.40
C VAL A 142 4.29 -10.18 -0.90
N ASP A 143 4.18 -9.90 0.38
CA ASP A 143 4.57 -8.62 0.96
C ASP A 143 6.07 -8.37 0.77
N ILE A 144 6.92 -9.38 1.00
CA ILE A 144 8.37 -9.24 0.80
C ILE A 144 8.74 -9.12 -0.69
N LYS A 145 8.03 -9.82 -1.59
CA LYS A 145 8.19 -9.67 -3.05
C LYS A 145 7.85 -8.26 -3.49
N ASN A 146 6.72 -7.72 -3.04
CA ASN A 146 6.31 -6.36 -3.34
C ASN A 146 7.32 -5.33 -2.82
N GLN A 147 7.85 -5.52 -1.62
CA GLN A 147 8.91 -4.68 -1.06
C GLN A 147 10.20 -4.75 -1.90
N GLY A 148 10.61 -5.94 -2.31
CA GLY A 148 11.79 -6.13 -3.15
C GLY A 148 11.63 -5.47 -4.52
N ASP A 149 10.46 -5.60 -5.15
CA ASP A 149 10.17 -4.96 -6.43
C ASP A 149 10.16 -3.43 -6.33
N GLN A 150 9.59 -2.87 -5.25
CA GLN A 150 9.63 -1.44 -4.98
C GLN A 150 11.06 -0.92 -4.79
N LEU A 151 11.89 -1.66 -4.06
CA LEU A 151 13.30 -1.30 -3.85
C LEU A 151 14.08 -1.31 -5.16
N VAL A 152 13.92 -2.35 -5.99
CA VAL A 152 14.53 -2.42 -7.33
C VAL A 152 14.14 -1.20 -8.15
N HIS A 153 12.84 -0.92 -8.26
CA HIS A 153 12.35 0.20 -9.06
C HIS A 153 12.89 1.56 -8.57
N ALA A 154 12.85 1.81 -7.27
CA ALA A 154 13.36 3.04 -6.68
C ALA A 154 14.88 3.20 -6.91
N THR A 155 15.63 2.10 -6.79
CA THR A 155 17.08 2.10 -6.99
C THR A 155 17.44 2.34 -8.45
N GLU A 156 16.80 1.67 -9.41
CA GLU A 156 16.99 1.89 -10.85
C GLU A 156 16.69 3.34 -11.23
N LYS A 157 15.58 3.89 -10.76
CA LYS A 157 15.22 5.29 -11.01
C LYS A 157 16.27 6.26 -10.48
N THR A 158 16.77 6.03 -9.26
CA THR A 158 17.82 6.88 -8.66
C THR A 158 19.15 6.76 -9.42
N LEU A 159 19.51 5.55 -9.90
CA LEU A 159 20.68 5.34 -10.76
C LEU A 159 20.60 6.15 -12.06
N ASP A 160 19.42 6.19 -12.67
CA ASP A 160 19.18 6.94 -13.91
C ASP A 160 19.25 8.46 -13.66
N GLU A 161 18.66 8.93 -12.57
CA GLU A 161 18.65 10.36 -12.20
C GLU A 161 20.05 10.91 -11.86
N LEU A 162 20.87 10.11 -11.17
CA LEU A 162 22.25 10.49 -10.82
C LEU A 162 23.24 10.34 -11.98
N GLY A 163 22.97 9.46 -12.93
CA GLY A 163 23.76 9.30 -14.15
C GLY A 163 25.25 9.07 -13.89
N GLU A 164 26.10 9.97 -14.40
CA GLU A 164 27.58 9.91 -14.31
C GLU A 164 28.15 10.33 -12.93
N LYS A 165 27.30 10.78 -12.01
CA LYS A 165 27.73 11.24 -10.67
C LYS A 165 28.02 10.10 -9.69
N ILE A 166 27.64 8.87 -10.06
CA ILE A 166 27.97 7.66 -9.32
C ILE A 166 29.27 7.09 -9.87
N GLU A 167 30.17 6.69 -8.99
CA GLU A 167 31.42 6.05 -9.39
C GLU A 167 31.13 4.71 -10.10
N THR A 168 31.95 4.39 -11.10
CA THR A 168 31.73 3.20 -11.95
C THR A 168 31.68 1.90 -11.14
N GLU A 169 32.52 1.77 -10.10
CA GLU A 169 32.56 0.59 -9.24
C GLU A 169 31.31 0.49 -8.36
N GLU A 170 30.84 1.60 -7.79
CA GLU A 170 29.62 1.68 -7.01
C GLU A 170 28.39 1.34 -7.86
N ARG A 171 28.30 1.91 -9.06
CA ARG A 171 27.24 1.61 -10.03
C ARG A 171 27.21 0.12 -10.38
N ALA A 172 28.35 -0.49 -10.72
CA ALA A 172 28.43 -1.89 -11.07
C ALA A 172 27.99 -2.82 -9.90
N SER A 173 28.35 -2.44 -8.67
CA SER A 173 27.93 -3.18 -7.46
C SER A 173 26.40 -3.12 -7.28
N ILE A 174 25.80 -1.94 -7.44
CA ILE A 174 24.34 -1.77 -7.32
C ILE A 174 23.62 -2.52 -8.44
N GLU A 175 24.05 -2.42 -9.69
CA GLU A 175 23.45 -3.12 -10.83
C GLU A 175 23.52 -4.65 -10.65
N THR A 176 24.61 -5.17 -10.07
CA THR A 176 24.73 -6.59 -9.74
C THR A 176 23.70 -6.97 -8.67
N ALA A 177 23.58 -6.21 -7.59
CA ALA A 177 22.63 -6.46 -6.52
C ALA A 177 21.17 -6.38 -7.00
N ILE A 178 20.84 -5.44 -7.90
CA ILE A 178 19.54 -5.36 -8.57
C ILE A 178 19.25 -6.64 -9.36
N SER A 179 20.22 -7.09 -10.16
CA SER A 179 20.06 -8.31 -10.96
C SER A 179 19.82 -9.54 -10.08
N GLU A 180 20.58 -9.68 -9.01
CA GLU A 180 20.42 -10.78 -8.07
C GLU A 180 19.07 -10.76 -7.35
N LEU A 181 18.60 -9.58 -6.94
CA LEU A 181 17.26 -9.43 -6.33
C LEU A 181 16.15 -9.75 -7.33
N LYS A 182 16.26 -9.28 -8.58
CA LYS A 182 15.30 -9.60 -9.65
C LYS A 182 15.21 -11.12 -9.91
N GLU A 183 16.31 -11.84 -9.85
CA GLU A 183 16.27 -13.30 -9.96
C GLU A 183 15.61 -13.94 -8.74
N ALA A 184 15.94 -13.50 -7.52
CA ALA A 184 15.34 -14.01 -6.30
C ALA A 184 13.81 -13.77 -6.24
N LEU A 185 13.32 -12.65 -6.80
CA LEU A 185 11.89 -12.34 -6.86
C LEU A 185 11.07 -13.29 -7.76
N LYS A 186 11.72 -14.07 -8.64
CA LYS A 186 11.06 -15.12 -9.43
C LYS A 186 10.75 -16.38 -8.62
N GLU A 187 11.47 -16.57 -7.53
CA GLU A 187 11.30 -17.68 -6.60
C GLU A 187 10.31 -17.30 -5.48
N ASP A 188 9.81 -18.32 -4.75
CA ASP A 188 8.92 -18.11 -3.60
C ASP A 188 9.66 -18.32 -2.26
N ASP A 189 10.99 -18.14 -2.26
CA ASP A 189 11.84 -18.27 -1.08
C ASP A 189 12.01 -16.91 -0.38
N LYS A 190 11.25 -16.72 0.69
CA LYS A 190 11.23 -15.49 1.49
C LYS A 190 12.61 -15.13 2.03
N ASP A 191 13.37 -16.11 2.56
CA ASP A 191 14.65 -15.88 3.23
C ASP A 191 15.71 -15.40 2.22
N ILE A 192 15.70 -15.99 1.02
CA ILE A 192 16.57 -15.57 -0.08
C ILE A 192 16.23 -14.13 -0.51
N ILE A 193 14.94 -13.82 -0.69
CA ILE A 193 14.49 -12.49 -1.09
C ILE A 193 14.90 -11.44 -0.03
N GLU A 194 14.65 -11.69 1.25
CA GLU A 194 15.04 -10.81 2.35
C GLU A 194 16.56 -10.55 2.37
N THR A 195 17.35 -11.59 2.15
CA THR A 195 18.81 -11.46 2.07
C THR A 195 19.23 -10.55 0.91
N LYS A 196 18.61 -10.72 -0.28
CA LYS A 196 18.92 -9.89 -1.46
C LYS A 196 18.41 -8.45 -1.33
N ILE A 197 17.27 -8.22 -0.68
CA ILE A 197 16.81 -6.88 -0.31
C ILE A 197 17.84 -6.18 0.57
N LYS A 198 18.33 -6.86 1.60
CA LYS A 198 19.37 -6.32 2.48
C LYS A 198 20.66 -5.99 1.70
N THR A 199 21.13 -6.89 0.84
CA THR A 199 22.32 -6.68 0.01
C THR A 199 22.17 -5.44 -0.89
N LEU A 200 21.02 -5.28 -1.55
CA LEU A 200 20.76 -4.11 -2.40
C LEU A 200 20.66 -2.82 -1.57
N SER A 201 20.00 -2.88 -0.42
CA SER A 201 19.92 -1.72 0.49
C SER A 201 21.31 -1.26 0.95
N GLU A 202 22.18 -2.19 1.35
CA GLU A 202 23.54 -1.89 1.77
C GLU A 202 24.39 -1.31 0.62
N ALA A 203 24.28 -1.88 -0.58
CA ALA A 203 24.99 -1.39 -1.76
C ALA A 203 24.54 0.02 -2.18
N SER A 204 23.31 0.40 -1.88
CA SER A 204 22.69 1.65 -2.32
C SER A 204 22.86 2.81 -1.32
N VAL A 205 23.48 2.60 -0.16
CA VAL A 205 23.61 3.63 0.89
C VAL A 205 24.33 4.88 0.38
N GLY A 206 25.47 4.70 -0.30
CA GLY A 206 26.25 5.83 -0.84
C GLY A 206 25.48 6.61 -1.92
N MET A 207 24.79 5.89 -2.79
CA MET A 207 23.92 6.47 -3.82
C MET A 207 22.77 7.28 -3.20
N ALA A 208 22.09 6.76 -2.19
CA ALA A 208 21.00 7.45 -1.50
C ALA A 208 21.46 8.75 -0.84
N GLN A 209 22.66 8.75 -0.25
CA GLN A 209 23.27 9.96 0.32
C GLN A 209 23.55 11.02 -0.75
N LYS A 210 24.14 10.64 -1.89
CA LYS A 210 24.37 11.54 -3.01
C LYS A 210 23.07 12.13 -3.58
N ALA A 211 22.03 11.31 -3.73
CA ALA A 211 20.72 11.75 -4.18
C ALA A 211 20.08 12.79 -3.23
N PHE A 212 20.24 12.58 -1.92
CA PHE A 212 19.74 13.51 -0.90
C PHE A 212 20.50 14.86 -0.95
N GLU A 213 21.82 14.84 -1.06
CA GLU A 213 22.64 16.05 -1.20
C GLU A 213 22.25 16.87 -2.44
N GLU A 214 21.97 16.20 -3.56
CA GLU A 214 21.51 16.88 -4.77
C GLU A 214 20.11 17.48 -4.63
N ALA A 215 19.19 16.79 -3.98
CA ALA A 215 17.87 17.32 -3.73
C ALA A 215 17.93 18.60 -2.89
N GLN A 216 18.78 18.62 -1.85
CA GLN A 216 19.02 19.83 -1.04
C GLN A 216 19.66 20.97 -1.84
N ALA A 217 20.65 20.67 -2.70
CA ALA A 217 21.29 21.68 -3.53
C ALA A 217 20.30 22.34 -4.52
N LYS A 218 19.36 21.58 -5.06
CA LYS A 218 18.29 22.09 -5.95
C LYS A 218 17.30 22.98 -5.20
N THR A 219 16.99 22.68 -3.95
CA THR A 219 16.07 23.47 -3.12
C THR A 219 16.70 24.82 -2.76
N ASN A 220 17.98 24.83 -2.36
CA ASN A 220 18.70 26.04 -2.00
C ASN A 220 18.95 27.00 -3.19
N ASN A 221 19.00 26.48 -4.43
CA ASN A 221 19.17 27.30 -5.62
C ASN A 221 17.86 27.94 -6.14
N ASN A 222 16.69 27.46 -5.66
CA ASN A 222 15.39 28.05 -6.02
C ASN A 222 15.00 29.21 -5.11
N ASP A 223 15.58 29.35 -3.91
CA ASP A 223 15.30 30.45 -2.98
C ASP A 223 16.06 31.76 -3.29
N ASP A 224 17.06 31.73 -4.19
CA ASP A 224 17.89 32.91 -4.48
C ASP A 224 17.39 33.76 -5.67
N ASN A 225 16.20 33.47 -6.22
CA ASN A 225 15.64 34.19 -7.37
C ASN A 225 14.26 34.84 -7.13
N SER A 226 13.91 35.14 -5.87
CA SER A 226 12.74 35.99 -5.59
C SER A 226 13.03 37.07 -4.57
N THR A 227 13.85 38.06 -4.98
CA THR A 227 13.88 39.37 -4.32
C THR A 227 13.07 40.35 -5.14
N THR A 228 11.80 40.56 -4.79
CA THR A 228 11.16 41.89 -4.88
C THR A 228 9.96 41.95 -3.92
N ASP A 229 10.13 42.81 -2.92
CA ASP A 229 9.14 43.64 -2.22
C ASP A 229 7.75 43.02 -1.88
N ALA A 230 7.54 42.70 -0.59
CA ALA A 230 6.37 43.20 0.14
C ALA A 230 6.59 43.07 1.66
N LYS A 231 6.27 44.14 2.35
CA LYS A 231 6.37 44.42 3.78
C LYS A 231 5.46 43.54 4.63
N ASP A 232 6.00 43.26 5.84
CA ASP A 232 5.34 43.16 7.16
C ASP A 232 4.12 42.23 7.35
N GLU A 233 4.33 41.36 8.31
CA GLU A 233 3.52 41.06 9.51
C GLU A 233 3.22 39.55 9.72
N ASP A 234 3.52 39.16 10.95
CA ASP A 234 3.13 38.00 11.74
C ASP A 234 3.96 36.71 11.64
N VAL A 235 5.03 36.72 12.44
CA VAL A 235 5.70 35.53 12.97
C VAL A 235 4.85 34.95 14.10
N VAL A 236 4.27 33.76 13.88
CA VAL A 236 3.68 32.96 14.96
C VAL A 236 4.75 31.98 15.44
N GLU A 237 5.36 32.26 16.58
CA GLU A 237 6.20 31.33 17.33
C GLU A 237 5.35 30.14 17.79
N ALA A 238 5.67 28.94 17.31
CA ALA A 238 5.16 27.70 17.87
C ALA A 238 6.05 27.28 19.04
N GLU A 239 5.54 27.49 20.25
CA GLU A 239 6.13 27.04 21.50
C GLU A 239 5.94 25.51 21.63
N TYR A 240 7.05 24.77 21.71
CA TYR A 240 7.04 23.35 22.06
C TYR A 240 7.07 23.25 23.58
N GLU A 241 6.01 22.72 24.17
CA GLU A 241 5.95 22.38 25.59
C GLU A 241 6.48 20.93 25.77
N GLU A 242 7.66 20.84 26.41
CA GLU A 242 8.22 19.57 26.89
C GLU A 242 7.41 19.07 28.09
N VAL A 243 6.76 17.92 27.97
CA VAL A 243 6.09 17.25 29.09
C VAL A 243 7.11 16.35 29.79
N GLU A 244 7.62 16.81 30.93
CA GLU A 244 8.41 15.98 31.86
C GLU A 244 7.52 14.89 32.49
N GLU A 245 7.94 13.62 32.35
CA GLU A 245 7.43 12.50 33.14
C GLU A 245 7.84 12.66 34.62
N ASP A 246 6.88 12.92 35.47
CA ASP A 246 7.07 12.93 36.92
C ASP A 246 6.67 11.57 37.51
N SER A 247 7.68 10.75 37.79
CA SER A 247 7.57 9.50 38.53
C SER A 247 7.42 9.78 40.02
N LYS A 248 6.24 9.63 40.61
CA LYS A 248 6.07 9.54 42.06
C LYS A 248 5.58 8.18 42.51
N LYS A 249 6.51 7.50 43.17
CA LYS A 249 6.25 6.47 44.15
C LYS A 249 5.35 7.00 45.26
N GLU A 250 4.32 6.28 45.63
CA GLU A 250 3.81 6.32 46.99
C GLU A 250 3.72 4.90 47.56
N GLU A 251 4.59 4.74 48.58
CA GLU A 251 4.50 3.69 49.56
C GLU A 251 3.44 4.01 50.62
N ASN A 252 2.65 2.99 50.94
CA ASN A 252 2.29 2.56 52.32
C ASN A 252 1.53 3.49 53.27
N LYS A 253 0.33 3.07 53.69
CA LYS A 253 -0.03 2.74 55.08
C LYS A 253 -1.55 2.72 55.33
N SER A 254 -1.90 1.63 55.98
CA SER A 254 -3.06 1.35 56.86
C SER A 254 -4.26 0.71 56.25
#